data_ce0a7fc45169272d669d883d9e216be9
#
_entry.id   ce0a7fc45169272d669d883d9e216be9
#
_cell.length_a   1.000
_cell.length_b   1.000
_cell.length_c   1.000
_cell.angle_alpha   90.00
_cell.angle_beta   90.00
_cell.angle_gamma   90.00
#
_symmetry.space_group_name_H-M   'P 1'
#
loop_
_entity.id
_entity.type
_entity.pdbx_description
1 polymer ?
#
loop_
_entity_poly.entity_id
_entity_poly.type
_entity_poly.pdbx_seq_one_letter_code
_entity_poly.pdbx_strand_id
1 'polypeptide(L)'
;LVTVHGPPKLIKKGKKFPFIVISPQCPKGSWWDAEGLDALLDEFIGKHAVDESRIYCTGLSMGGYGTWALGGQNAKRFAALAPICGGGNRIDTRQIGKKPVWVFHGAKDSVVPLDESQRMVDALKRRGGKPKFTIYPEAGHDSWTKSYDNPKLYEWFLSHKTE
;
A
#
# COMPACT_ATOMS: atom_id res chain seq x y z
N LEU A 1 -15.42 -10.98 -1.19
CA LEU A 1 -15.31 -9.61 -0.69
C LEU A 1 -14.13 -8.85 -1.32
N VAL A 2 -12.97 -9.47 -1.53
CA VAL A 2 -11.77 -8.81 -2.09
C VAL A 2 -11.99 -8.15 -3.45
N THR A 3 -12.97 -8.59 -4.25
CA THR A 3 -13.25 -8.04 -5.58
C THR A 3 -14.14 -6.81 -5.59
N VAL A 4 -14.45 -6.21 -4.42
CA VAL A 4 -15.32 -5.02 -4.31
C VAL A 4 -14.54 -3.74 -4.60
N HIS A 5 -13.26 -3.69 -4.27
CA HIS A 5 -12.40 -2.51 -4.42
C HIS A 5 -11.03 -2.87 -5.01
N GLY A 6 -10.27 -1.86 -5.41
CA GLY A 6 -8.87 -1.94 -5.78
C GLY A 6 -8.55 -2.82 -7.00
N PRO A 7 -7.30 -3.30 -7.10
CA PRO A 7 -6.86 -4.11 -8.22
C PRO A 7 -7.73 -5.34 -8.49
N PRO A 8 -8.21 -6.11 -7.48
CA PRO A 8 -9.11 -7.24 -7.72
C PRO A 8 -10.44 -6.86 -8.39
N LYS A 9 -11.02 -5.68 -8.03
CA LYS A 9 -12.20 -5.14 -8.71
C LYS A 9 -11.92 -4.85 -10.18
N LEU A 10 -10.76 -4.26 -10.47
CA LEU A 10 -10.36 -3.93 -11.84
C LEU A 10 -10.14 -5.19 -12.68
N ILE A 11 -9.50 -6.21 -12.10
CA ILE A 11 -9.31 -7.53 -12.74
C ILE A 11 -10.68 -8.17 -13.05
N LYS A 12 -11.60 -8.16 -12.08
CA LYS A 12 -12.97 -8.67 -12.29
C LYS A 12 -13.70 -7.94 -13.42
N LYS A 13 -13.36 -6.66 -13.67
CA LYS A 13 -13.87 -5.85 -14.78
C LYS A 13 -13.08 -6.04 -16.09
N GLY A 14 -12.15 -6.98 -16.15
CA GLY A 14 -11.39 -7.31 -17.35
C GLY A 14 -10.06 -6.57 -17.51
N LYS A 15 -9.66 -5.75 -16.54
CA LYS A 15 -8.33 -5.09 -16.60
C LYS A 15 -7.23 -6.14 -16.45
N LYS A 16 -6.28 -6.12 -17.37
CA LYS A 16 -5.07 -6.95 -17.32
C LYS A 16 -3.91 -6.13 -16.73
N PHE A 17 -3.16 -6.74 -15.84
CA PHE A 17 -1.93 -6.17 -15.30
C PHE A 17 -0.72 -6.98 -15.76
N PRO A 18 0.44 -6.36 -15.99
CA PRO A 18 1.69 -7.06 -16.35
C PRO A 18 2.40 -7.65 -15.12
N PHE A 19 1.65 -7.94 -14.05
CA PHE A 19 2.16 -8.50 -12.80
C PHE A 19 1.09 -9.35 -12.10
N ILE A 20 1.53 -10.21 -11.19
CA ILE A 20 0.65 -11.02 -10.34
C ILE A 20 0.05 -10.13 -9.25
N VAL A 21 -1.23 -10.34 -8.94
CA VAL A 21 -1.92 -9.65 -7.84
C VAL A 21 -2.34 -10.66 -6.79
N ILE A 22 -1.80 -10.51 -5.57
CA ILE A 22 -2.22 -11.26 -4.40
C ILE A 22 -3.11 -10.35 -3.55
N SER A 23 -4.26 -10.83 -3.16
CA SER A 23 -5.24 -10.05 -2.40
C SER A 23 -5.73 -10.85 -1.20
N PRO A 24 -4.99 -10.85 -0.09
CA PRO A 24 -5.43 -11.54 1.12
C PRO A 24 -6.68 -10.88 1.70
N GLN A 25 -7.49 -11.68 2.38
CA GLN A 25 -8.65 -11.22 3.13
C GLN A 25 -8.31 -11.23 4.63
N CYS A 26 -8.39 -10.08 5.27
CA CYS A 26 -8.29 -10.02 6.73
C CYS A 26 -9.49 -10.75 7.36
N PRO A 27 -9.27 -11.64 8.33
CA PRO A 27 -10.36 -12.32 9.01
C PRO A 27 -11.31 -11.34 9.70
N LYS A 28 -12.60 -11.71 9.75
CA LYS A 28 -13.62 -10.87 10.41
C LYS A 28 -13.27 -10.67 11.89
N GLY A 29 -13.30 -9.42 12.34
CA GLY A 29 -13.02 -9.07 13.74
C GLY A 29 -11.53 -9.05 14.10
N SER A 30 -10.64 -9.26 13.12
CA SER A 30 -9.19 -9.21 13.29
C SER A 30 -8.61 -7.95 12.67
N TRP A 31 -7.34 -7.71 12.96
CA TRP A 31 -6.48 -6.72 12.33
C TRP A 31 -5.43 -7.40 11.47
N TRP A 32 -4.74 -6.64 10.62
CA TRP A 32 -3.66 -7.20 9.81
C TRP A 32 -2.48 -7.63 10.68
N ASP A 33 -2.08 -8.87 10.51
CA ASP A 33 -0.86 -9.44 11.08
C ASP A 33 0.25 -9.37 10.03
N ALA A 34 1.26 -8.52 10.28
CA ALA A 34 2.35 -8.30 9.33
C ALA A 34 3.25 -9.56 9.18
N GLU A 35 3.42 -10.34 10.25
CA GLU A 35 4.20 -11.59 10.19
C GLU A 35 3.47 -12.64 9.35
N GLY A 36 2.16 -12.80 9.55
CA GLY A 36 1.34 -13.70 8.76
C GLY A 36 1.27 -13.30 7.29
N LEU A 37 1.25 -11.99 6.98
CA LEU A 37 1.31 -11.50 5.60
C LEU A 37 2.67 -11.76 4.95
N ASP A 38 3.75 -11.62 5.70
CA ASP A 38 5.11 -11.89 5.20
C ASP A 38 5.30 -13.39 4.93
N ALA A 39 4.81 -14.26 5.82
CA ALA A 39 4.80 -15.71 5.64
C ALA A 39 3.95 -16.15 4.43
N LEU A 40 2.78 -15.54 4.22
CA LEU A 40 1.96 -15.77 3.03
C LEU A 40 2.73 -15.42 1.75
N LEU A 41 3.48 -14.33 1.77
CA LEU A 41 4.28 -13.90 0.63
C LEU A 41 5.43 -14.88 0.37
N ASP A 42 6.10 -15.39 1.41
CA ASP A 42 7.13 -16.44 1.30
C ASP A 42 6.57 -17.72 0.68
N GLU A 43 5.42 -18.16 1.15
CA GLU A 43 4.74 -19.35 0.61
C GLU A 43 4.41 -19.17 -0.88
N PHE A 44 3.95 -17.97 -1.25
CA PHE A 44 3.60 -17.66 -2.64
C PHE A 44 4.84 -17.64 -3.54
N ILE A 45 5.90 -16.96 -3.11
CA ILE A 45 7.18 -16.86 -3.84
C ILE A 45 7.79 -18.27 -4.04
N GLY A 46 7.74 -19.12 -3.00
CA GLY A 46 8.25 -20.49 -3.10
C GLY A 46 7.51 -21.38 -4.10
N LYS A 47 6.30 -20.99 -4.53
CA LYS A 47 5.45 -21.77 -5.45
C LYS A 47 5.33 -21.18 -6.85
N HIS A 48 5.78 -19.95 -7.06
CA HIS A 48 5.56 -19.22 -8.30
C HIS A 48 6.84 -18.51 -8.75
N ALA A 49 7.02 -18.36 -10.07
CA ALA A 49 8.10 -17.56 -10.63
C ALA A 49 7.81 -16.06 -10.40
N VAL A 50 8.42 -15.49 -9.38
CA VAL A 50 8.27 -14.09 -8.96
C VAL A 50 9.58 -13.34 -9.17
N ASP A 51 9.53 -12.15 -9.74
CA ASP A 51 10.63 -11.19 -9.69
C ASP A 51 10.65 -10.52 -8.32
N GLU A 52 11.43 -11.05 -7.40
CA GLU A 52 11.53 -10.55 -6.02
C GLU A 52 12.07 -9.12 -5.94
N SER A 53 12.73 -8.63 -6.99
CA SER A 53 13.14 -7.22 -7.05
C SER A 53 11.98 -6.26 -7.29
N ARG A 54 10.79 -6.75 -7.64
CA ARG A 54 9.61 -5.97 -8.03
C ARG A 54 8.35 -6.34 -7.24
N ILE A 55 8.48 -6.45 -5.94
CA ILE A 55 7.34 -6.66 -5.04
C ILE A 55 6.84 -5.30 -4.56
N TYR A 56 5.54 -5.08 -4.69
CA TYR A 56 4.88 -3.84 -4.28
C TYR A 56 3.77 -4.14 -3.29
N CYS A 57 3.55 -3.23 -2.32
CA CYS A 57 2.46 -3.37 -1.38
C CYS A 57 1.54 -2.15 -1.43
N THR A 58 0.24 -2.41 -1.43
CA THR A 58 -0.80 -1.37 -1.38
C THR A 58 -2.03 -1.87 -0.63
N GLY A 59 -2.75 -0.98 -0.01
CA GLY A 59 -4.00 -1.27 0.69
C GLY A 59 -4.77 -0.01 0.98
N LEU A 60 -6.08 -0.16 1.16
CA LEU A 60 -7.00 0.93 1.46
C LEU A 60 -7.50 0.86 2.90
N SER A 61 -7.74 1.99 3.56
CA SER A 61 -8.31 2.07 4.91
C SER A 61 -7.52 1.18 5.89
N MET A 62 -8.14 0.16 6.49
CA MET A 62 -7.44 -0.85 7.29
C MET A 62 -6.25 -1.47 6.54
N GLY A 63 -6.38 -1.72 5.22
CA GLY A 63 -5.27 -2.19 4.37
C GLY A 63 -4.18 -1.13 4.16
N GLY A 64 -4.50 0.16 4.26
CA GLY A 64 -3.51 1.24 4.30
C GLY A 64 -2.64 1.16 5.55
N TYR A 65 -3.25 0.90 6.71
CA TYR A 65 -2.51 0.59 7.95
C TYR A 65 -1.65 -0.67 7.80
N GLY A 66 -2.22 -1.74 7.20
CA GLY A 66 -1.49 -2.97 6.91
C GLY A 66 -0.29 -2.73 5.97
N THR A 67 -0.43 -1.83 5.00
CA THR A 67 0.68 -1.46 4.09
C THR A 67 1.83 -0.79 4.85
N TRP A 68 1.52 0.10 5.78
CA TRP A 68 2.53 0.73 6.64
C TRP A 68 3.20 -0.30 7.57
N ALA A 69 2.41 -1.16 8.22
CA ALA A 69 2.90 -2.17 9.15
C ALA A 69 3.81 -3.19 8.44
N LEU A 70 3.35 -3.77 7.33
CA LEU A 70 4.12 -4.75 6.56
C LEU A 70 5.38 -4.12 5.96
N GLY A 71 5.28 -2.87 5.44
CA GLY A 71 6.44 -2.12 4.98
C GLY A 71 7.44 -1.80 6.09
N GLY A 72 7.00 -1.58 7.31
CA GLY A 72 7.84 -1.39 8.48
C GLY A 72 8.48 -2.69 8.97
N GLN A 73 7.75 -3.80 8.89
CA GLN A 73 8.22 -5.13 9.30
C GLN A 73 9.38 -5.61 8.41
N ASN A 74 9.23 -5.54 7.10
CA ASN A 74 10.21 -6.08 6.15
C ASN A 74 10.37 -5.16 4.92
N ALA A 75 10.85 -3.94 5.16
CA ALA A 75 11.01 -2.93 4.12
C ALA A 75 11.91 -3.38 2.95
N LYS A 76 12.89 -4.24 3.20
CA LYS A 76 13.84 -4.69 2.16
C LYS A 76 13.15 -5.46 1.04
N ARG A 77 12.04 -6.13 1.34
CA ARG A 77 11.27 -6.94 0.40
C ARG A 77 10.54 -6.11 -0.65
N PHE A 78 10.16 -4.88 -0.33
CA PHE A 78 9.31 -4.08 -1.19
C PHE A 78 10.11 -3.06 -2.02
N ALA A 79 9.83 -3.01 -3.32
CA ALA A 79 10.34 -1.98 -4.21
C ALA A 79 9.61 -0.64 -4.02
N ALA A 80 8.31 -0.68 -3.71
CA ALA A 80 7.52 0.50 -3.43
C ALA A 80 6.26 0.18 -2.60
N LEU A 81 5.76 1.18 -1.86
CA LEU A 81 4.56 1.08 -1.03
C LEU A 81 3.55 2.15 -1.43
N ALA A 82 2.26 1.80 -1.49
CA ALA A 82 1.18 2.76 -1.75
C ALA A 82 0.03 2.61 -0.73
N PRO A 83 0.16 3.13 0.48
CA PRO A 83 -0.93 3.16 1.46
C PRO A 83 -1.98 4.21 1.06
N ILE A 84 -3.26 3.84 1.14
CA ILE A 84 -4.40 4.70 0.78
C ILE A 84 -5.32 4.86 1.99
N CYS A 85 -5.63 6.11 2.38
CA CYS A 85 -6.49 6.52 3.49
C CYS A 85 -6.28 5.68 4.76
N GLY A 86 -5.02 5.51 5.15
CA GLY A 86 -4.64 4.79 6.36
C GLY A 86 -3.44 5.44 7.03
N GLY A 87 -3.29 5.19 8.32
CA GLY A 87 -2.15 5.61 9.12
C GLY A 87 -1.26 4.43 9.50
N GLY A 88 -0.40 4.65 10.48
CA GLY A 88 0.51 3.63 10.98
C GLY A 88 1.31 4.08 12.19
N ASN A 89 2.18 3.22 12.67
CA ASN A 89 3.13 3.60 13.68
C ASN A 89 4.32 4.32 13.04
N ARG A 90 4.64 5.53 13.52
CA ARG A 90 5.78 6.30 13.04
C ARG A 90 7.13 5.59 13.21
N ILE A 91 7.21 4.58 14.08
CA ILE A 91 8.40 3.75 14.24
C ILE A 91 8.67 2.96 12.96
N ASP A 92 7.64 2.49 12.26
CA ASP A 92 7.77 1.70 11.03
C ASP A 92 8.52 2.47 9.94
N THR A 93 8.43 3.80 9.95
CA THR A 93 9.17 4.64 9.00
C THR A 93 10.69 4.54 9.13
N ARG A 94 11.21 3.98 10.24
CA ARG A 94 12.65 3.73 10.42
C ARG A 94 13.15 2.68 9.44
N GLN A 95 12.41 1.60 9.32
CA GLN A 95 12.76 0.50 8.41
C GLN A 95 12.46 0.85 6.95
N ILE A 96 11.33 1.55 6.72
CA ILE A 96 10.96 2.03 5.39
C ILE A 96 12.02 3.00 4.84
N GLY A 97 12.51 3.92 5.66
CA GLY A 97 13.62 4.80 5.32
C GLY A 97 13.38 5.64 4.07
N LYS A 98 14.23 5.44 3.07
CA LYS A 98 14.18 6.19 1.79
C LYS A 98 13.44 5.43 0.67
N LYS A 99 12.79 4.31 0.97
CA LYS A 99 12.04 3.56 -0.04
C LYS A 99 10.97 4.42 -0.69
N PRO A 100 10.66 4.17 -1.98
CA PRO A 100 9.56 4.83 -2.66
C PRO A 100 8.22 4.57 -1.96
N VAL A 101 7.55 5.65 -1.54
CA VAL A 101 6.22 5.58 -0.96
C VAL A 101 5.33 6.62 -1.64
N TRP A 102 4.14 6.20 -2.09
CA TRP A 102 3.13 7.11 -2.63
C TRP A 102 1.84 6.99 -1.83
N VAL A 103 1.57 7.99 -1.00
CA VAL A 103 0.42 8.05 -0.11
C VAL A 103 -0.75 8.73 -0.81
N PHE A 104 -1.97 8.24 -0.57
CA PHE A 104 -3.20 8.83 -1.08
C PHE A 104 -4.20 9.02 0.05
N HIS A 105 -4.93 10.15 0.06
CA HIS A 105 -5.97 10.40 1.07
C HIS A 105 -7.02 11.39 0.56
N GLY A 106 -8.25 11.29 1.07
CA GLY A 106 -9.29 12.28 0.86
C GLY A 106 -9.23 13.38 1.91
N ALA A 107 -9.31 14.65 1.49
CA ALA A 107 -9.25 15.77 2.43
C ALA A 107 -10.50 15.85 3.34
N LYS A 108 -11.63 15.28 2.90
CA LYS A 108 -12.90 15.25 3.63
C LYS A 108 -13.17 13.90 4.27
N ASP A 109 -12.12 13.10 4.52
CA ASP A 109 -12.25 11.78 5.17
C ASP A 109 -12.67 11.94 6.63
N SER A 110 -13.87 11.51 6.95
CA SER A 110 -14.45 11.54 8.31
C SER A 110 -14.31 10.21 9.06
N VAL A 111 -13.77 9.17 8.41
CA VAL A 111 -13.58 7.84 9.02
C VAL A 111 -12.13 7.68 9.50
N VAL A 112 -11.18 7.96 8.61
CA VAL A 112 -9.76 8.04 8.93
C VAL A 112 -9.31 9.48 8.65
N PRO A 113 -9.04 10.28 9.68
CA PRO A 113 -8.60 11.66 9.48
C PRO A 113 -7.35 11.76 8.60
N LEU A 114 -7.31 12.77 7.72
CA LEU A 114 -6.16 13.04 6.83
C LEU A 114 -4.83 13.09 7.59
N ASP A 115 -4.86 13.56 8.85
CA ASP A 115 -3.70 13.65 9.73
C ASP A 115 -3.01 12.30 9.96
N GLU A 116 -3.74 11.20 9.89
CA GLU A 116 -3.15 9.85 10.01
C GLU A 116 -2.11 9.58 8.91
N SER A 117 -2.43 9.91 7.65
CA SER A 117 -1.46 9.83 6.55
C SER A 117 -0.40 10.92 6.62
N GLN A 118 -0.78 12.14 6.98
CA GLN A 118 0.15 13.28 7.08
C GLN A 118 1.28 12.99 8.06
N ARG A 119 0.96 12.45 9.23
CA ARG A 119 1.95 12.10 10.27
C ARG A 119 2.98 11.07 9.77
N MET A 120 2.54 10.10 8.96
CA MET A 120 3.44 9.09 8.38
C MET A 120 4.35 9.70 7.30
N VAL A 121 3.78 10.54 6.43
CA VAL A 121 4.54 11.30 5.42
C VAL A 121 5.60 12.16 6.06
N ASP A 122 5.25 12.90 7.11
CA ASP A 122 6.19 13.78 7.82
C ASP A 122 7.28 12.98 8.56
N ALA A 123 6.92 11.82 9.11
CA ALA A 123 7.88 10.91 9.72
C ALA A 123 8.90 10.39 8.70
N LEU A 124 8.48 10.02 7.48
CA LEU A 124 9.40 9.63 6.41
C LEU A 124 10.30 10.78 5.97
N LYS A 125 9.73 11.98 5.77
CA LYS A 125 10.51 13.18 5.39
C LYS A 125 11.59 13.49 6.40
N ARG A 126 11.29 13.43 7.71
CA ARG A 126 12.29 13.61 8.78
C ARG A 126 13.43 12.60 8.74
N ARG A 127 13.24 11.45 8.09
CA ARG A 127 14.26 10.42 7.88
C ARG A 127 14.97 10.51 6.53
N GLY A 128 14.76 11.60 5.80
CA GLY A 128 15.36 11.84 4.48
C GLY A 128 14.65 11.08 3.34
N GLY A 129 13.50 10.46 3.60
CA GLY A 129 12.63 9.91 2.55
C GLY A 129 11.97 11.01 1.73
N LYS A 130 11.56 10.67 0.51
CA LYS A 130 10.87 11.58 -0.41
C LYS A 130 9.52 11.00 -0.82
N PRO A 131 8.57 10.81 0.12
CA PRO A 131 7.26 10.25 -0.22
C PRO A 131 6.49 11.21 -1.13
N LYS A 132 5.78 10.64 -2.11
CA LYS A 132 4.72 11.35 -2.84
C LYS A 132 3.47 11.34 -1.96
N PHE A 133 2.72 12.43 -1.94
CA PHE A 133 1.46 12.51 -1.24
C PHE A 133 0.41 13.18 -2.12
N THR A 134 -0.61 12.43 -2.48
CA THR A 134 -1.75 12.92 -3.24
C THR A 134 -2.96 13.06 -2.30
N ILE A 135 -3.41 14.28 -2.12
CA ILE A 135 -4.62 14.60 -1.37
C ILE A 135 -5.71 14.93 -2.39
N TYR A 136 -6.85 14.27 -2.27
CA TYR A 136 -8.03 14.55 -3.10
C TYR A 136 -8.94 15.53 -2.35
N PRO A 137 -9.04 16.81 -2.77
CA PRO A 137 -9.72 17.86 -1.98
C PRO A 137 -11.19 17.57 -1.68
N GLU A 138 -11.88 16.91 -2.64
CA GLU A 138 -13.32 16.66 -2.53
C GLU A 138 -13.65 15.22 -2.09
N ALA A 139 -12.65 14.34 -1.93
CA ALA A 139 -12.91 12.96 -1.54
C ALA A 139 -13.06 12.83 -0.02
N GLY A 140 -14.04 12.03 0.39
CA GLY A 140 -14.16 11.48 1.72
C GLY A 140 -13.31 10.23 1.89
N HIS A 141 -13.83 9.24 2.63
CA HIS A 141 -13.09 8.00 2.90
C HIS A 141 -12.79 7.21 1.62
N ASP A 142 -13.71 7.15 0.65
CA ASP A 142 -13.44 6.53 -0.66
C ASP A 142 -12.50 7.38 -1.53
N SER A 143 -11.27 7.51 -1.10
CA SER A 143 -10.18 8.02 -1.94
C SER A 143 -9.53 6.92 -2.79
N TRP A 144 -9.76 5.65 -2.44
CA TRP A 144 -9.15 4.50 -3.12
C TRP A 144 -9.68 4.27 -4.53
N THR A 145 -10.95 4.58 -4.81
CA THR A 145 -11.50 4.43 -6.16
C THR A 145 -10.69 5.27 -7.15
N LYS A 146 -10.49 6.55 -6.87
CA LYS A 146 -9.67 7.44 -7.70
C LYS A 146 -8.20 7.00 -7.76
N SER A 147 -7.67 6.50 -6.65
CA SER A 147 -6.26 6.09 -6.56
C SER A 147 -5.99 4.85 -7.41
N TYR A 148 -6.82 3.82 -7.31
CA TYR A 148 -6.66 2.58 -8.06
C TYR A 148 -7.10 2.69 -9.54
N ASP A 149 -7.98 3.61 -9.88
CA ASP A 149 -8.33 3.91 -11.27
C ASP A 149 -7.26 4.75 -11.99
N ASN A 150 -6.31 5.32 -11.24
CA ASN A 150 -5.21 6.10 -11.79
C ASN A 150 -4.11 5.20 -12.39
N PRO A 151 -3.93 5.19 -13.72
CA PRO A 151 -2.91 4.36 -14.36
C PRO A 151 -1.48 4.71 -13.93
N LYS A 152 -1.24 5.98 -13.55
CA LYS A 152 0.09 6.44 -13.09
C LYS A 152 0.55 5.73 -11.81
N LEU A 153 -0.36 5.17 -10.99
CA LEU A 153 0.02 4.38 -9.83
C LEU A 153 0.77 3.11 -10.26
N TYR A 154 0.26 2.42 -11.26
CA TYR A 154 0.85 1.17 -11.75
C TYR A 154 2.13 1.41 -12.54
N GLU A 155 2.18 2.46 -13.35
CA GLU A 155 3.40 2.91 -14.03
C GLU A 155 4.48 3.25 -13.02
N TRP A 156 4.12 3.94 -11.94
CA TRP A 156 5.02 4.29 -10.86
C TRP A 156 5.52 3.05 -10.11
N PHE A 157 4.68 2.07 -9.80
CA PHE A 157 5.14 0.81 -9.25
C PHE A 157 6.20 0.16 -10.15
N LEU A 158 5.87 -0.01 -11.43
CA LEU A 158 6.74 -0.67 -12.41
C LEU A 158 8.07 0.07 -12.67
N SER A 159 8.15 1.36 -12.34
CA SER A 159 9.39 2.15 -12.44
C SER A 159 10.35 1.91 -11.27
N HIS A 160 9.96 1.14 -10.26
CA HIS A 160 10.77 0.89 -9.07
C HIS A 160 11.14 -0.59 -8.96
N LYS A 161 12.36 -0.85 -8.49
CA LYS A 161 12.86 -2.18 -8.11
C LYS A 161 13.74 -2.05 -6.87
N THR A 162 13.89 -3.12 -6.11
CA THR A 162 14.92 -3.21 -5.06
C THR A 162 16.29 -3.35 -5.71
N GLU A 163 17.32 -2.87 -5.03
CA GLU A 163 18.72 -3.10 -5.41
C GLU A 163 19.13 -4.54 -5.16
#